data_74f73a7b0df7afe85f8bee0f0d2f4491
#
_entry.id   74f73a7b0df7afe85f8bee0f0d2f4491
#
_cell.length_a   1.000
_cell.length_b   1.000
_cell.length_c   1.000
_cell.angle_alpha   90.00
_cell.angle_beta   90.00
_cell.angle_gamma   90.00
#
_symmetry.space_group_name_H-M   'P 1'
#
loop_
_entity.id
_entity.type
_entity.pdbx_description
1 polymer ?
#
loop_
_entity_poly.entity_id
_entity_poly.type
_entity_poly.pdbx_seq_one_letter_code
_entity_poly.pdbx_strand_id
1 'polypeptide(L)'
;MRVGVIVRMEADTDINEKFAEVRAMGMESCQLVCWERKIINDEKAAEAILAAAEKHGITISAFWCGWGGRKVWDFYDGQLTLGLVPADYRAERVRMLLEGSDFAKKIHVTDLATH
;
A
#
# COMPACT_ATOMS: atom_id res chain seq x y z
N MET A 1 -5.43 12.29 18.40
CA MET A 1 -5.80 11.15 17.52
C MET A 1 -6.20 11.73 16.17
N ARG A 2 -5.63 11.22 15.08
CA ARG A 2 -6.02 11.62 13.72
C ARG A 2 -6.87 10.52 13.10
N VAL A 3 -7.92 10.90 12.41
CA VAL A 3 -8.74 9.99 11.61
C VAL A 3 -8.28 10.09 10.17
N GLY A 4 -8.19 8.96 9.48
CA GLY A 4 -7.81 8.88 8.09
C GLY A 4 -8.62 7.84 7.34
N VAL A 5 -8.40 7.80 6.04
CA VAL A 5 -9.06 6.85 5.13
C VAL A 5 -8.05 5.92 4.47
N ILE A 6 -8.53 4.83 3.91
CA ILE A 6 -7.73 3.98 3.04
C ILE A 6 -7.75 4.58 1.63
N VAL A 7 -6.56 4.80 1.09
CA VAL A 7 -6.36 5.18 -0.31
C VAL A 7 -5.71 4.02 -1.05
N ARG A 8 -6.38 3.51 -2.07
CA ARG A 8 -5.88 2.40 -2.88
C ARG A 8 -5.23 2.93 -4.15
N MET A 9 -4.05 2.42 -4.44
CA MET A 9 -3.33 2.67 -5.69
C MET A 9 -3.39 1.45 -6.61
N GLU A 10 -3.86 1.68 -7.81
CA GLU A 10 -3.89 0.76 -8.94
C GLU A 10 -3.21 1.43 -10.15
N ALA A 11 -3.02 0.69 -11.25
CA ALA A 11 -2.23 1.16 -12.38
C ALA A 11 -2.74 2.47 -13.03
N ASP A 12 -4.04 2.74 -12.93
CA ASP A 12 -4.74 3.91 -13.49
C ASP A 12 -5.07 4.98 -12.43
N THR A 13 -4.60 4.83 -11.21
CA THR A 13 -4.90 5.75 -10.11
C THR A 13 -4.10 7.04 -10.25
N ASP A 14 -4.79 8.18 -10.33
CA ASP A 14 -4.20 9.49 -10.11
C ASP A 14 -4.12 9.77 -8.59
N ILE A 15 -2.94 9.64 -8.02
CA ILE A 15 -2.72 9.85 -6.58
C ILE A 15 -2.97 11.29 -6.16
N ASN A 16 -2.74 12.25 -7.05
CA ASN A 16 -2.99 13.66 -6.76
C ASN A 16 -4.49 13.94 -6.61
N GLU A 17 -5.32 13.33 -7.47
CA GLU A 17 -6.78 13.41 -7.35
C GLU A 17 -7.27 12.73 -6.07
N LYS A 18 -6.74 11.53 -5.76
CA LYS A 18 -7.11 10.80 -4.53
C LYS A 18 -6.79 11.57 -3.26
N PHE A 19 -5.66 12.24 -3.19
CA PHE A 19 -5.33 13.05 -2.02
C PHE A 19 -6.15 14.33 -1.94
N ALA A 20 -6.54 14.92 -3.08
CA ALA A 20 -7.51 16.01 -3.11
C ALA A 20 -8.87 15.57 -2.56
N GLU A 21 -9.37 14.37 -2.93
CA GLU A 21 -10.59 13.79 -2.37
C GLU A 21 -10.50 13.62 -0.84
N VAL A 22 -9.39 13.12 -0.32
CA VAL A 22 -9.16 12.98 1.14
C VAL A 22 -9.25 14.34 1.84
N ARG A 23 -8.63 15.36 1.26
CA ARG A 23 -8.75 16.75 1.81
C ARG A 23 -10.16 17.29 1.76
N ALA A 24 -10.90 17.03 0.68
CA ALA A 24 -12.30 17.43 0.55
C ALA A 24 -13.21 16.78 1.61
N MET A 25 -12.85 15.59 2.10
CA MET A 25 -13.53 14.94 3.24
C MET A 25 -13.14 15.55 4.60
N GLY A 26 -12.27 16.56 4.64
CA GLY A 26 -11.77 17.17 5.88
C GLY A 26 -10.69 16.32 6.59
N MET A 27 -10.09 15.36 5.92
CA MET A 27 -9.06 14.47 6.50
C MET A 27 -7.66 14.90 6.05
N GLU A 28 -6.67 14.57 6.88
CA GLU A 28 -5.26 14.91 6.66
C GLU A 28 -4.35 13.68 6.73
N SER A 29 -4.94 12.49 6.83
CA SER A 29 -4.19 11.24 6.97
C SER A 29 -4.82 10.13 6.14
N CYS A 30 -3.98 9.25 5.62
CA CYS A 30 -4.44 8.04 4.94
C CYS A 30 -3.54 6.84 5.25
N GLN A 31 -4.08 5.65 5.10
CA GLN A 31 -3.32 4.43 4.88
C GLN A 31 -3.26 4.19 3.38
N LEU A 32 -2.06 4.19 2.81
CA LEU A 32 -1.87 3.92 1.39
C LEU A 32 -1.81 2.41 1.15
N VAL A 33 -2.59 1.92 0.20
CA VAL A 33 -2.63 0.49 -0.18
C VAL A 33 -2.17 0.34 -1.61
N CYS A 34 -1.17 -0.48 -1.86
CA CYS A 34 -0.73 -0.84 -3.20
C CYS A 34 -0.35 -2.32 -3.28
N TRP A 35 -0.93 -3.03 -4.24
CA TRP A 35 -0.64 -4.43 -4.52
C TRP A 35 0.02 -4.61 -5.89
N GLU A 36 0.18 -3.51 -6.64
CA GLU A 36 0.71 -3.51 -7.99
C GLU A 36 2.24 -3.47 -7.98
N ARG A 37 2.86 -4.56 -8.39
CA ARG A 37 4.33 -4.71 -8.43
C ARG A 37 5.01 -3.65 -9.30
N LYS A 38 4.35 -3.25 -10.39
CA LYS A 38 4.89 -2.23 -11.30
C LYS A 38 5.02 -0.87 -10.61
N ILE A 39 4.06 -0.52 -9.73
CA ILE A 39 4.08 0.72 -8.97
C ILE A 39 5.13 0.66 -7.87
N ILE A 40 5.15 -0.44 -7.10
CA ILE A 40 6.09 -0.64 -5.98
C ILE A 40 7.55 -0.60 -6.45
N ASN A 41 7.82 -1.05 -7.67
CA ASN A 41 9.17 -1.05 -8.25
C ASN A 41 9.46 0.19 -9.12
N ASP A 42 8.58 1.19 -9.14
CA ASP A 42 8.76 2.43 -9.90
C ASP A 42 9.15 3.59 -8.97
N GLU A 43 10.34 4.16 -9.19
CA GLU A 43 10.80 5.33 -8.44
C GLU A 43 9.97 6.58 -8.71
N LYS A 44 9.48 6.75 -9.94
CA LYS A 44 8.62 7.87 -10.30
C LYS A 44 7.28 7.82 -9.57
N ALA A 45 6.77 6.63 -9.28
CA ALA A 45 5.56 6.47 -8.48
C ALA A 45 5.77 6.96 -7.04
N ALA A 46 6.93 6.66 -6.44
CA ALA A 46 7.25 7.15 -5.10
C ALA A 46 7.38 8.68 -5.07
N GLU A 47 8.06 9.26 -6.06
CA GLU A 47 8.19 10.72 -6.20
C GLU A 47 6.81 11.40 -6.37
N ALA A 48 5.94 10.84 -7.21
CA ALA A 48 4.60 11.37 -7.43
C ALA A 48 3.75 11.32 -6.16
N ILE A 49 3.85 10.24 -5.37
CA ILE A 49 3.15 10.10 -4.08
C ILE A 49 3.64 11.18 -3.09
N LEU A 50 4.95 11.37 -2.97
CA LEU A 50 5.52 12.38 -2.07
C LEU A 50 5.09 13.79 -2.47
N ALA A 51 5.17 14.12 -3.75
CA ALA A 51 4.75 15.42 -4.27
C ALA A 51 3.26 15.68 -4.03
N ALA A 52 2.41 14.70 -4.25
CA ALA A 52 0.98 14.81 -4.01
C ALA A 52 0.67 14.93 -2.50
N ALA A 53 1.36 14.16 -1.66
CA ALA A 53 1.20 14.23 -0.21
C ALA A 53 1.57 15.62 0.34
N GLU A 54 2.68 16.18 -0.12
CA GLU A 54 3.10 17.54 0.23
C GLU A 54 2.10 18.59 -0.26
N LYS A 55 1.71 18.52 -1.53
CA LYS A 55 0.77 19.47 -2.16
C LYS A 55 -0.56 19.53 -1.42
N HIS A 56 -1.09 18.40 -0.99
CA HIS A 56 -2.40 18.31 -0.34
C HIS A 56 -2.32 18.27 1.19
N GLY A 57 -1.13 18.31 1.78
CA GLY A 57 -0.94 18.22 3.23
C GLY A 57 -1.45 16.90 3.81
N ILE A 58 -1.21 15.78 3.11
CA ILE A 58 -1.60 14.43 3.54
C ILE A 58 -0.44 13.74 4.24
N THR A 59 -0.68 13.21 5.42
CA THR A 59 0.23 12.29 6.11
C THR A 59 -0.14 10.85 5.75
N ILE A 60 0.80 10.11 5.18
CA ILE A 60 0.63 8.68 4.95
C ILE A 60 1.03 7.97 6.25
N SER A 61 0.07 7.43 6.98
CA SER A 61 0.26 6.83 8.30
C SER A 61 0.83 5.41 8.26
N ALA A 62 0.51 4.68 7.22
CA ALA A 62 0.99 3.32 6.98
C ALA A 62 0.93 2.98 5.50
N PHE A 63 1.77 2.06 5.07
CA PHE A 63 1.71 1.48 3.74
C PHE A 63 1.28 0.02 3.82
N TRP A 64 0.18 -0.34 3.17
CA TRP A 64 -0.28 -1.71 3.09
C TRP A 64 0.16 -2.32 1.77
N CYS A 65 1.20 -3.15 1.85
CA CYS A 65 1.74 -3.88 0.73
C CYS A 65 1.06 -5.24 0.61
N GLY A 66 0.59 -5.54 -0.58
CA GLY A 66 0.10 -6.87 -0.92
C GLY A 66 1.17 -7.80 -1.45
N TRP A 67 0.76 -9.00 -1.76
CA TRP A 67 1.58 -10.08 -2.31
C TRP A 67 0.83 -10.82 -3.41
N GLY A 68 1.57 -11.54 -4.25
CA GLY A 68 1.04 -12.30 -5.38
C GLY A 68 0.51 -13.68 -5.01
N GLY A 69 0.06 -14.41 -6.05
CA GLY A 69 -0.44 -15.77 -5.93
C GLY A 69 -1.94 -15.84 -5.61
N ARG A 70 -2.41 -17.06 -5.36
CA ARG A 70 -3.82 -17.33 -5.04
C ARG A 70 -4.21 -16.66 -3.72
N LYS A 71 -5.37 -16.02 -3.72
CA LYS A 71 -5.95 -15.32 -2.57
C LYS A 71 -7.44 -15.66 -2.49
N VAL A 72 -7.84 -16.40 -1.49
CA VAL A 72 -9.24 -16.74 -1.25
C VAL A 72 -9.59 -16.27 0.16
N TRP A 73 -10.52 -15.35 0.23
CA TRP A 73 -10.94 -14.70 1.48
C TRP A 73 -12.16 -15.40 2.06
N ASP A 74 -11.97 -16.66 2.49
CA ASP A 74 -12.99 -17.44 3.18
C ASP A 74 -12.38 -18.30 4.31
N PHE A 75 -13.22 -18.98 5.07
CA PHE A 75 -12.78 -19.78 6.21
C PHE A 75 -12.16 -21.14 5.82
N TYR A 76 -12.40 -21.61 4.59
CA TYR A 76 -11.93 -22.92 4.15
C TYR A 76 -10.54 -22.84 3.48
N ASP A 77 -10.42 -21.98 2.48
CA ASP A 77 -9.23 -21.85 1.66
C ASP A 77 -8.31 -20.70 2.13
N GLY A 78 -8.82 -19.80 2.97
CA GLY A 78 -8.06 -18.64 3.44
C GLY A 78 -6.75 -19.04 4.09
N GLN A 79 -6.77 -19.97 5.02
CA GLN A 79 -5.59 -20.49 5.71
C GLN A 79 -4.55 -21.14 4.78
N LEU A 80 -4.97 -21.62 3.60
CA LEU A 80 -4.09 -22.25 2.59
C LEU A 80 -3.60 -21.26 1.54
N THR A 81 -4.16 -20.06 1.49
CA THR A 81 -3.91 -19.10 0.40
C THR A 81 -3.51 -17.71 0.87
N LEU A 82 -3.82 -17.33 2.11
CA LEU A 82 -3.58 -15.97 2.61
C LEU A 82 -2.29 -15.85 3.42
N GLY A 83 -1.70 -14.67 3.37
CA GLY A 83 -0.56 -14.28 4.21
C GLY A 83 0.72 -15.09 3.93
N LEU A 84 1.52 -15.25 4.97
CA LEU A 84 2.79 -15.97 4.95
C LEU A 84 2.67 -17.42 5.45
N VAL A 85 1.47 -17.85 5.82
CA VAL A 85 1.22 -19.20 6.34
C VAL A 85 1.45 -20.29 5.29
N PRO A 86 0.95 -20.16 4.04
CA PRO A 86 1.16 -21.18 3.01
C PRO A 86 2.64 -21.34 2.65
N ALA A 87 3.19 -22.53 2.86
CA ALA A 87 4.62 -22.81 2.63
C ALA A 87 5.04 -22.55 1.19
N ASP A 88 4.20 -22.94 0.23
CA ASP A 88 4.48 -22.85 -1.21
C ASP A 88 4.68 -21.41 -1.70
N TYR A 89 4.02 -20.45 -1.05
CA TYR A 89 4.09 -19.04 -1.42
C TYR A 89 5.01 -18.20 -0.51
N ARG A 90 5.43 -18.75 0.62
CA ARG A 90 6.07 -17.98 1.70
C ARG A 90 7.33 -17.26 1.24
N ALA A 91 8.26 -17.96 0.59
CA ALA A 91 9.52 -17.36 0.16
C ALA A 91 9.31 -16.21 -0.83
N GLU A 92 8.42 -16.38 -1.80
CA GLU A 92 8.09 -15.36 -2.77
C GLU A 92 7.41 -14.16 -2.11
N ARG A 93 6.45 -14.40 -1.23
CA ARG A 93 5.71 -13.34 -0.51
C ARG A 93 6.60 -12.55 0.44
N VAL A 94 7.53 -13.21 1.13
CA VAL A 94 8.54 -12.51 1.93
C VAL A 94 9.37 -11.57 1.06
N ARG A 95 9.82 -12.02 -0.10
CA ARG A 95 10.55 -11.16 -1.04
C ARG A 95 9.71 -9.96 -1.47
N MET A 96 8.43 -10.18 -1.82
CA MET A 96 7.51 -9.10 -2.19
C MET A 96 7.30 -8.08 -1.05
N LEU A 97 7.25 -8.54 0.19
CA LEU A 97 7.13 -7.66 1.34
C LEU A 97 8.40 -6.86 1.61
N LEU A 98 9.59 -7.44 1.35
CA LEU A 98 10.85 -6.70 1.41
C LEU A 98 10.89 -5.57 0.37
N GLU A 99 10.47 -5.84 -0.87
CA GLU A 99 10.31 -4.81 -1.90
C GLU A 99 9.30 -3.74 -1.49
N GLY A 100 8.19 -4.14 -0.85
CA GLY A 100 7.21 -3.23 -0.27
C GLY A 100 7.78 -2.37 0.86
N SER A 101 8.66 -2.94 1.69
CA SER A 101 9.37 -2.21 2.73
C SER A 101 10.33 -1.17 2.16
N ASP A 102 11.05 -1.51 1.10
CA ASP A 102 11.91 -0.56 0.40
C ASP A 102 11.10 0.58 -0.23
N PHE A 103 9.93 0.27 -0.78
CA PHE A 103 9.02 1.29 -1.30
C PHE A 103 8.47 2.18 -0.19
N ALA A 104 8.03 1.61 0.93
CA ALA A 104 7.57 2.37 2.11
C ALA A 104 8.64 3.37 2.57
N LYS A 105 9.91 2.94 2.60
CA LYS A 105 11.04 3.83 2.91
C LYS A 105 11.17 4.98 1.92
N LYS A 106 10.98 4.73 0.62
CA LYS A 106 11.03 5.77 -0.42
C LYS A 106 9.92 6.82 -0.26
N ILE A 107 8.74 6.43 0.21
CA ILE A 107 7.63 7.34 0.50
C ILE A 107 7.61 7.83 1.96
N HIS A 108 8.70 7.67 2.69
CA HIS A 108 8.91 8.12 4.07
C HIS A 108 7.90 7.55 5.09
N VAL A 109 7.44 6.32 4.88
CA VAL A 109 6.50 5.63 5.77
C VAL A 109 7.23 4.53 6.53
N THR A 110 7.09 4.52 7.85
CA THR A 110 7.75 3.57 8.76
C THR A 110 6.93 2.32 9.06
N ASP A 111 5.62 2.41 8.88
CA ASP A 111 4.68 1.35 9.25
C ASP A 111 4.21 0.60 8.00
N LEU A 112 4.64 -0.67 7.89
CA LEU A 112 4.23 -1.57 6.82
C LEU A 112 3.17 -2.53 7.34
N ALA A 113 2.01 -2.53 6.69
CA ALA A 113 0.93 -3.48 6.96
C ALA A 113 0.87 -4.57 5.88
N THR A 114 0.49 -5.77 6.29
CA THR A 114 0.20 -6.92 5.42
C THR A 114 -0.71 -7.92 6.14
N HIS A 115 -1.02 -9.04 5.53
CA HIS A 115 -1.78 -10.15 6.10
C HIS A 115 -0.89 -11.31 6.53
#